data_5dd9ddb9266b3da779381826f98dd50a
#
_entry.id   5dd9ddb9266b3da779381826f98dd50a
#
_cell.length_a   1.000
_cell.length_b   1.000
_cell.length_c   1.000
_cell.angle_alpha   90.00
_cell.angle_beta   90.00
_cell.angle_gamma   90.00
#
_symmetry.space_group_name_H-M   'P 1'
#
loop_
_entity.id
_entity.type
_entity.pdbx_description
1 polymer ?
#
loop_
_entity_poly.entity_id
_entity_poly.type
_entity_poly.pdbx_seq_one_letter_code
_entity_poly.pdbx_strand_id
1 'polypeptide(L)'
;GTTAGDKIKELGVEAKDKKTLQVTLSQPCPYFLEIMTFPCFYPQNQKFVEKCGSKYATDAKYLLANGPFKVTKWTKSNKITFEKNNKYYDADKIELDGLNMYLVQDPKTAAAAFDNGKVDFATINSALVDKYEGKDSLVKFKQGYMYYLYLNFNNKALANTNIRKALSLAIDRKDLC
;
A
#
# COMPACT_ATOMS: atom_id res chain seq x y z
N GLY A 1 9.50 19.68 21.40
CA GLY A 1 8.47 18.72 21.05
C GLY A 1 8.94 17.32 21.39
N THR A 2 8.07 16.50 21.99
CA THR A 2 8.32 15.08 22.26
C THR A 2 8.57 14.35 20.94
N THR A 3 9.66 13.59 20.86
CA THR A 3 9.94 12.73 19.70
C THR A 3 9.04 11.48 19.74
N ALA A 4 8.85 10.83 18.61
CA ALA A 4 8.08 9.57 18.55
C ALA A 4 8.64 8.51 19.52
N GLY A 5 9.94 8.50 19.79
CA GLY A 5 10.59 7.60 20.73
C GLY A 5 10.19 7.80 22.18
N ASP A 6 9.86 9.04 22.58
CA ASP A 6 9.48 9.35 23.97
C ASP A 6 8.10 8.79 24.34
N LYS A 7 7.25 8.51 23.34
CA LYS A 7 5.89 7.99 23.52
C LYS A 7 5.74 6.48 23.35
N ILE A 8 6.81 5.77 23.04
CA ILE A 8 6.75 4.31 22.85
C ILE A 8 6.23 3.59 24.09
N LYS A 9 6.57 4.07 25.29
CA LYS A 9 6.11 3.50 26.56
C LYS A 9 4.61 3.71 26.82
N GLU A 10 3.99 4.65 26.14
CA GLU A 10 2.55 4.95 26.24
C GLU A 10 1.73 4.08 25.27
N LEU A 11 2.38 3.39 24.32
CA LEU A 11 1.70 2.48 23.43
C LEU A 11 1.26 1.24 24.21
N GLY A 12 -0.02 0.88 24.05
CA GLY A 12 -0.59 -0.33 24.64
C GLY A 12 -0.12 -1.63 23.95
N VAL A 13 1.18 -1.75 23.66
CA VAL A 13 1.78 -2.90 22.97
C VAL A 13 2.84 -3.52 23.85
N GLU A 14 2.67 -4.79 24.19
CA GLU A 14 3.56 -5.53 25.09
C GLU A 14 3.85 -6.94 24.58
N ALA A 15 5.13 -7.30 24.51
CA ALA A 15 5.54 -8.69 24.29
C ALA A 15 5.51 -9.44 25.63
N LYS A 16 4.47 -10.23 25.87
CA LYS A 16 4.30 -11.02 27.10
C LYS A 16 5.33 -12.16 27.21
N ASP A 17 5.68 -12.72 26.08
CA ASP A 17 6.68 -13.78 25.94
C ASP A 17 7.26 -13.79 24.52
N LYS A 18 8.04 -14.82 24.15
CA LYS A 18 8.69 -14.94 22.82
C LYS A 18 7.70 -15.11 21.65
N LYS A 19 6.45 -15.43 21.91
CA LYS A 19 5.43 -15.76 20.89
C LYS A 19 4.15 -14.97 21.03
N THR A 20 3.96 -14.24 22.14
CA THR A 20 2.71 -13.54 22.46
C THR A 20 2.93 -12.05 22.47
N LEU A 21 2.28 -11.35 21.53
CA LEU A 21 2.16 -9.90 21.50
C LEU A 21 0.77 -9.51 21.97
N GLN A 22 0.68 -8.70 23.01
CA GLN A 22 -0.57 -8.15 23.49
C GLN A 22 -0.70 -6.70 23.03
N VAL A 23 -1.86 -6.37 22.46
CA VAL A 23 -2.21 -4.99 22.09
C VAL A 23 -3.43 -4.58 22.90
N THR A 24 -3.32 -3.46 23.62
CA THR A 24 -4.41 -2.87 24.40
C THR A 24 -4.83 -1.58 23.72
N LEU A 25 -6.10 -1.52 23.30
CA LEU A 25 -6.66 -0.34 22.63
C LEU A 25 -7.23 0.63 23.66
N SER A 26 -7.10 1.93 23.42
CA SER A 26 -7.67 2.98 24.26
C SER A 26 -9.22 3.01 24.23
N GLN A 27 -9.80 2.47 23.15
CA GLN A 27 -11.24 2.33 22.98
C GLN A 27 -11.54 1.14 22.08
N PRO A 28 -12.75 0.54 22.13
CA PRO A 28 -13.13 -0.55 21.24
C PRO A 28 -12.99 -0.16 19.77
N CYS A 29 -12.35 -1.03 18.98
CA CYS A 29 -12.16 -0.85 17.52
C CYS A 29 -12.50 -2.16 16.80
N PRO A 30 -13.74 -2.36 16.33
CA PRO A 30 -14.17 -3.62 15.70
C PRO A 30 -13.36 -4.01 14.46
N TYR A 31 -12.79 -3.04 13.76
CA TYR A 31 -12.01 -3.22 12.55
C TYR A 31 -10.49 -3.17 12.79
N PHE A 32 -10.04 -3.36 14.03
CA PHE A 32 -8.62 -3.28 14.38
C PHE A 32 -7.74 -4.27 13.58
N LEU A 33 -8.21 -5.51 13.39
CA LEU A 33 -7.46 -6.51 12.64
C LEU A 33 -7.30 -6.13 11.16
N GLU A 34 -8.29 -5.46 10.59
CA GLU A 34 -8.21 -4.94 9.21
C GLU A 34 -7.17 -3.82 9.10
N ILE A 35 -7.10 -2.93 10.11
CA ILE A 35 -6.07 -1.88 10.17
C ILE A 35 -4.66 -2.51 10.23
N MET A 36 -4.50 -3.64 10.91
CA MET A 36 -3.21 -4.35 11.02
C MET A 36 -2.65 -4.84 9.67
N THR A 37 -3.46 -4.84 8.61
CA THR A 37 -2.99 -5.14 7.25
C THR A 37 -2.23 -3.99 6.60
N PHE A 38 -2.24 -2.80 7.19
CA PHE A 38 -1.48 -1.65 6.68
C PHE A 38 0.03 -1.83 6.88
N PRO A 39 0.86 -1.39 5.92
CA PRO A 39 2.31 -1.59 5.97
C PRO A 39 3.01 -1.06 7.22
N CYS A 40 2.47 -0.01 7.87
CA CYS A 40 3.04 0.53 9.10
C CYS A 40 2.99 -0.44 10.29
N PHE A 41 2.15 -1.47 10.24
CA PHE A 41 2.05 -2.50 11.26
C PHE A 41 2.87 -3.76 10.96
N TYR A 42 3.52 -3.82 9.79
CA TYR A 42 4.30 -5.01 9.44
C TYR A 42 5.49 -5.19 10.37
N PRO A 43 5.71 -6.39 10.90
CA PRO A 43 6.81 -6.66 11.80
C PRO A 43 8.15 -6.51 11.08
N GLN A 44 9.12 -5.93 11.76
CA GLN A 44 10.48 -5.77 11.27
C GLN A 44 11.46 -6.51 12.17
N ASN A 45 12.45 -7.16 11.58
CA ASN A 45 13.52 -7.79 12.33
C ASN A 45 14.55 -6.72 12.76
N GLN A 46 14.56 -6.37 14.05
CA GLN A 46 15.42 -5.31 14.60
C GLN A 46 16.89 -5.49 14.23
N LYS A 47 17.45 -6.68 14.43
CA LYS A 47 18.87 -6.96 14.14
C LYS A 47 19.21 -6.75 12.66
N PHE A 48 18.29 -7.11 11.78
CA PHE A 48 18.48 -6.92 10.34
C PHE A 48 18.40 -5.44 9.96
N VAL A 49 17.43 -4.71 10.48
CA VAL A 49 17.28 -3.26 10.24
C VAL A 49 18.52 -2.50 10.73
N GLU A 50 18.96 -2.77 11.95
CA GLU A 50 20.17 -2.15 12.53
C GLU A 50 21.43 -2.47 11.70
N LYS A 51 21.58 -3.73 11.26
CA LYS A 51 22.69 -4.13 10.37
C LYS A 51 22.68 -3.41 9.03
N CYS A 52 21.49 -3.18 8.46
CA CYS A 52 21.34 -2.48 7.18
C CYS A 52 21.51 -0.96 7.32
N GLY A 53 21.12 -0.38 8.46
CA GLY A 53 21.14 1.05 8.70
C GLY A 53 20.41 1.82 7.60
N SER A 54 21.01 2.89 7.08
CA SER A 54 20.43 3.70 5.99
C SER A 54 20.22 2.96 4.67
N LYS A 55 20.76 1.75 4.52
CA LYS A 55 20.57 0.90 3.33
C LYS A 55 19.30 0.05 3.39
N TYR A 56 18.63 -0.04 4.55
CA TYR A 56 17.41 -0.81 4.68
C TYR A 56 16.39 -0.44 3.60
N ALA A 57 15.79 -1.43 2.95
CA ALA A 57 14.80 -1.28 1.88
C ALA A 57 15.28 -0.48 0.63
N THR A 58 16.58 -0.36 0.40
CA THR A 58 17.10 0.33 -0.79
C THR A 58 17.51 -0.60 -1.93
N ASP A 59 17.61 -1.91 -1.67
CA ASP A 59 17.96 -2.95 -2.64
C ASP A 59 17.46 -4.31 -2.16
N ALA A 60 17.36 -5.30 -3.06
CA ALA A 60 16.88 -6.65 -2.73
C ALA A 60 17.64 -7.29 -1.54
N LYS A 61 18.95 -7.12 -1.48
CA LYS A 61 19.80 -7.65 -0.40
C LYS A 61 19.59 -6.98 0.96
N TYR A 62 18.92 -5.84 0.99
CA TYR A 62 18.60 -5.09 2.20
C TYR A 62 17.11 -5.18 2.56
N LEU A 63 16.42 -6.18 2.02
CA LEU A 63 15.03 -6.53 2.34
C LEU A 63 14.98 -7.91 3.01
N LEU A 64 14.08 -8.04 3.97
CA LEU A 64 13.73 -9.30 4.58
C LEU A 64 12.20 -9.46 4.40
N ALA A 65 11.78 -10.62 3.93
CA ALA A 65 10.37 -10.88 3.64
C ALA A 65 9.84 -12.03 4.50
N ASN A 66 8.62 -11.87 5.02
CA ASN A 66 7.84 -12.91 5.70
C ASN A 66 6.55 -13.25 4.94
N GLY A 67 6.30 -12.59 3.79
CA GLY A 67 5.16 -12.85 2.90
C GLY A 67 5.41 -13.99 1.91
N PRO A 68 4.44 -14.24 1.01
CA PRO A 68 4.49 -15.34 0.03
C PRO A 68 5.61 -15.21 -1.00
N PHE A 69 6.08 -14.00 -1.25
CA PHE A 69 7.18 -13.72 -2.17
C PHE A 69 8.29 -12.91 -1.51
N LYS A 70 9.51 -13.09 -1.99
CA LYS A 70 10.70 -12.34 -1.59
C LYS A 70 11.30 -11.65 -2.81
N VAL A 71 11.80 -10.43 -2.65
CA VAL A 71 12.51 -9.70 -3.71
C VAL A 71 13.88 -10.33 -3.89
N THR A 72 14.20 -10.78 -5.11
CA THR A 72 15.50 -11.37 -5.47
C THR A 72 16.34 -10.44 -6.32
N LYS A 73 15.70 -9.57 -7.11
CA LYS A 73 16.40 -8.58 -7.93
C LYS A 73 15.61 -7.28 -7.99
N TRP A 74 16.30 -6.16 -7.86
CA TRP A 74 15.73 -4.84 -8.02
C TRP A 74 16.57 -3.99 -8.96
N THR A 75 16.14 -3.88 -10.21
CA THR A 75 16.72 -2.98 -11.19
C THR A 75 15.98 -1.64 -11.11
N LYS A 76 16.66 -0.62 -10.58
CA LYS A 76 16.08 0.70 -10.31
C LYS A 76 15.41 1.28 -11.56
N SER A 77 14.24 1.90 -11.36
CA SER A 77 13.40 2.51 -12.41
C SER A 77 13.01 1.58 -13.57
N ASN A 78 13.18 0.27 -13.42
CA ASN A 78 12.90 -0.70 -14.47
C ASN A 78 12.02 -1.85 -13.95
N LYS A 79 12.59 -2.76 -13.13
CA LYS A 79 11.93 -4.01 -12.77
C LYS A 79 12.32 -4.48 -11.38
N ILE A 80 11.34 -5.02 -10.66
CA ILE A 80 11.55 -5.81 -9.45
C ILE A 80 11.16 -7.25 -9.75
N THR A 81 12.06 -8.20 -9.44
CA THR A 81 11.82 -9.64 -9.58
C THR A 81 11.58 -10.23 -8.20
N PHE A 82 10.55 -11.02 -8.10
CA PHE A 82 10.19 -11.75 -6.90
C PHE A 82 10.21 -13.24 -7.16
N GLU A 83 10.59 -14.03 -6.16
CA GLU A 83 10.50 -15.48 -6.14
C GLU A 83 9.62 -15.93 -4.98
N LYS A 84 9.00 -17.09 -5.13
CA LYS A 84 8.23 -17.75 -4.06
C LYS A 84 9.07 -17.88 -2.80
N ASN A 85 8.49 -17.53 -1.67
CA ASN A 85 9.11 -17.70 -0.37
C ASN A 85 8.69 -19.06 0.22
N ASN A 86 9.51 -20.09 0.05
CA ASN A 86 9.23 -21.43 0.56
C ASN A 86 9.21 -21.52 2.11
N LYS A 87 9.55 -20.43 2.80
CA LYS A 87 9.44 -20.30 4.26
C LYS A 87 8.18 -19.56 4.72
N TYR A 88 7.34 -19.16 3.79
CA TYR A 88 6.04 -18.59 4.10
C TYR A 88 5.16 -19.66 4.75
N TYR A 89 4.38 -19.30 5.77
CA TYR A 89 3.61 -20.28 6.54
C TYR A 89 2.55 -21.04 5.70
N ASP A 90 2.06 -20.44 4.64
CA ASP A 90 1.10 -21.01 3.68
C ASP A 90 1.72 -21.23 2.30
N ALA A 91 3.02 -21.54 2.22
CA ALA A 91 3.74 -21.68 0.96
C ALA A 91 3.10 -22.69 -0.01
N ASP A 92 2.52 -23.76 0.52
CA ASP A 92 1.88 -24.82 -0.29
C ASP A 92 0.62 -24.33 -1.04
N LYS A 93 0.01 -23.22 -0.59
CA LYS A 93 -1.14 -22.60 -1.25
C LYS A 93 -0.74 -21.62 -2.34
N ILE A 94 0.54 -21.32 -2.49
CA ILE A 94 1.04 -20.40 -3.49
C ILE A 94 1.42 -21.17 -4.75
N GLU A 95 0.67 -20.97 -5.81
CA GLU A 95 0.83 -21.67 -7.10
C GLU A 95 1.94 -21.05 -7.97
N LEU A 96 2.13 -19.72 -7.85
CA LEU A 96 3.13 -19.01 -8.66
C LEU A 96 4.54 -19.18 -8.09
N ASP A 97 5.50 -19.50 -8.95
CA ASP A 97 6.92 -19.59 -8.59
C ASP A 97 7.57 -18.22 -8.35
N GLY A 98 7.01 -17.17 -8.95
CA GLY A 98 7.50 -15.81 -8.82
C GLY A 98 6.70 -14.83 -9.65
N LEU A 99 7.10 -13.55 -9.60
CA LEU A 99 6.48 -12.50 -10.41
C LEU A 99 7.51 -11.43 -10.75
N ASN A 100 7.26 -10.72 -11.84
CA ASN A 100 8.04 -9.59 -12.29
C ASN A 100 7.16 -8.33 -12.28
N MET A 101 7.56 -7.32 -11.53
CA MET A 101 6.90 -6.02 -11.51
C MET A 101 7.70 -5.03 -12.35
N TYR A 102 7.14 -4.57 -13.45
CA TYR A 102 7.73 -3.54 -14.29
C TYR A 102 7.31 -2.15 -13.81
N LEU A 103 8.27 -1.25 -13.68
CA LEU A 103 8.04 0.12 -13.18
C LEU A 103 7.74 1.04 -14.38
N VAL A 104 6.54 0.94 -14.93
CA VAL A 104 6.07 1.76 -16.06
C VAL A 104 5.22 2.90 -15.52
N GLN A 105 5.68 4.14 -15.71
CA GLN A 105 4.98 5.31 -15.19
C GLN A 105 3.79 5.75 -16.05
N ASP A 106 3.91 5.59 -17.37
CA ASP A 106 2.86 6.00 -18.30
C ASP A 106 1.78 4.91 -18.46
N PRO A 107 0.50 5.18 -18.09
CA PRO A 107 -0.58 4.20 -18.20
C PRO A 107 -0.86 3.71 -19.62
N LYS A 108 -0.63 4.54 -20.65
CA LYS A 108 -0.80 4.12 -22.06
C LYS A 108 0.24 3.08 -22.44
N THR A 109 1.49 3.29 -22.00
CA THR A 109 2.59 2.33 -22.24
C THR A 109 2.33 1.01 -21.50
N ALA A 110 1.83 1.07 -20.25
CA ALA A 110 1.46 -0.12 -19.49
C ALA A 110 0.33 -0.90 -20.18
N ALA A 111 -0.72 -0.20 -20.62
CA ALA A 111 -1.83 -0.78 -21.36
C ALA A 111 -1.39 -1.42 -22.69
N ALA A 112 -0.48 -0.76 -23.41
CA ALA A 112 0.07 -1.32 -24.66
C ALA A 112 0.93 -2.58 -24.40
N ALA A 113 1.64 -2.64 -23.26
CA ALA A 113 2.38 -3.84 -22.88
C ALA A 113 1.45 -5.02 -22.59
N PHE A 114 0.29 -4.77 -21.96
CA PHE A 114 -0.77 -5.76 -21.76
C PHE A 114 -1.38 -6.21 -23.09
N ASP A 115 -1.78 -5.29 -23.95
CA ASP A 115 -2.37 -5.62 -25.26
C ASP A 115 -1.45 -6.47 -26.16
N ASN A 116 -0.13 -6.30 -26.00
CA ASN A 116 0.89 -7.04 -26.72
C ASN A 116 1.35 -8.33 -25.99
N GLY A 117 0.68 -8.73 -24.91
CA GLY A 117 1.01 -9.93 -24.15
C GLY A 117 2.37 -9.91 -23.45
N LYS A 118 2.94 -8.71 -23.20
CA LYS A 118 4.22 -8.56 -22.49
C LYS A 118 4.08 -8.59 -20.98
N VAL A 119 2.89 -8.29 -20.48
CA VAL A 119 2.51 -8.36 -19.07
C VAL A 119 1.12 -8.95 -18.94
N ASP A 120 0.88 -9.67 -17.85
CA ASP A 120 -0.40 -10.33 -17.56
C ASP A 120 -1.39 -9.41 -16.87
N PHE A 121 -0.89 -8.30 -16.29
CA PHE A 121 -1.68 -7.33 -15.56
C PHE A 121 -1.13 -5.92 -15.77
N ALA A 122 -2.02 -4.95 -15.97
CA ALA A 122 -1.68 -3.53 -16.03
C ALA A 122 -2.76 -2.69 -15.34
N THR A 123 -2.34 -1.70 -14.57
CA THR A 123 -3.27 -0.70 -14.03
C THR A 123 -3.52 0.38 -15.07
N ILE A 124 -4.77 0.71 -15.31
CA ILE A 124 -5.18 1.80 -16.20
C ILE A 124 -5.81 2.95 -15.41
N ASN A 125 -5.82 4.13 -15.98
CA ASN A 125 -6.51 5.30 -15.46
C ASN A 125 -7.88 5.51 -16.16
N SER A 126 -8.68 6.47 -15.67
CA SER A 126 -10.00 6.79 -16.20
C SER A 126 -10.00 7.07 -17.72
N ALA A 127 -8.95 7.70 -18.25
CA ALA A 127 -8.86 8.03 -19.67
C ALA A 127 -8.72 6.79 -20.59
N LEU A 128 -8.44 5.63 -20.04
CA LEU A 128 -8.29 4.37 -20.78
C LEU A 128 -9.46 3.40 -20.54
N VAL A 129 -10.37 3.69 -19.62
CA VAL A 129 -11.48 2.78 -19.27
C VAL A 129 -12.34 2.48 -20.49
N ASP A 130 -12.73 3.47 -21.28
CA ASP A 130 -13.60 3.31 -22.46
C ASP A 130 -13.02 2.32 -23.49
N LYS A 131 -11.69 2.26 -23.61
CA LYS A 131 -11.01 1.32 -24.51
C LYS A 131 -11.23 -0.15 -24.12
N TYR A 132 -11.44 -0.41 -22.85
CA TYR A 132 -11.58 -1.76 -22.28
C TYR A 132 -13.00 -2.06 -21.79
N GLU A 133 -13.90 -1.08 -21.81
CA GLU A 133 -15.28 -1.27 -21.40
C GLU A 133 -15.95 -2.40 -22.19
N GLY A 134 -16.66 -3.28 -21.49
CA GLY A 134 -17.30 -4.47 -22.06
C GLY A 134 -16.36 -5.63 -22.40
N LYS A 135 -15.06 -5.53 -22.11
CA LYS A 135 -14.10 -6.64 -22.28
C LYS A 135 -13.94 -7.42 -20.98
N ASP A 136 -13.85 -8.73 -21.07
CA ASP A 136 -13.62 -9.63 -19.91
C ASP A 136 -12.29 -9.34 -19.19
N SER A 137 -11.34 -8.70 -19.89
CA SER A 137 -10.05 -8.32 -19.33
C SER A 137 -10.11 -7.09 -18.40
N LEU A 138 -11.24 -6.35 -18.40
CA LEU A 138 -11.40 -5.22 -17.50
C LEU A 138 -11.94 -5.67 -16.14
N VAL A 139 -11.10 -5.60 -15.12
CA VAL A 139 -11.50 -5.89 -13.75
C VAL A 139 -11.68 -4.58 -12.98
N LYS A 140 -12.91 -4.34 -12.53
CA LYS A 140 -13.26 -3.20 -11.65
C LYS A 140 -13.44 -3.71 -10.23
N PHE A 141 -12.76 -3.10 -9.28
CA PHE A 141 -12.92 -3.44 -7.86
C PHE A 141 -12.98 -2.18 -7.01
N LYS A 142 -13.81 -2.23 -5.96
CA LYS A 142 -13.93 -1.13 -5.00
C LYS A 142 -12.79 -1.23 -4.00
N GLN A 143 -12.07 -0.13 -3.83
CA GLN A 143 -11.08 0.01 -2.76
C GLN A 143 -11.73 0.74 -1.58
N GLY A 144 -11.31 0.42 -0.37
CA GLY A 144 -11.79 1.04 0.87
C GLY A 144 -11.23 2.46 1.11
N TYR A 145 -10.97 3.22 0.05
CA TYR A 145 -10.41 4.57 0.14
C TYR A 145 -11.49 5.63 -0.04
N MET A 146 -11.34 6.72 0.70
CA MET A 146 -12.13 7.93 0.53
C MET A 146 -11.22 9.03 -0.01
N TYR A 147 -11.58 9.61 -1.15
CA TYR A 147 -10.90 10.78 -1.70
C TYR A 147 -11.60 12.05 -1.22
N TYR A 148 -10.82 13.01 -0.73
CA TYR A 148 -11.34 14.27 -0.25
C TYR A 148 -10.36 15.42 -0.46
N LEU A 149 -10.88 16.64 -0.51
CA LEU A 149 -10.07 17.85 -0.53
C LEU A 149 -9.82 18.32 0.92
N TYR A 150 -8.55 18.39 1.29
CA TYR A 150 -8.16 18.95 2.59
C TYR A 150 -8.10 20.48 2.48
N LEU A 151 -8.99 21.16 3.21
CA LEU A 151 -9.11 22.61 3.16
C LEU A 151 -8.24 23.27 4.24
N ASN A 152 -7.39 24.21 3.86
CA ASN A 152 -6.56 24.97 4.79
C ASN A 152 -7.41 26.05 5.51
N PHE A 153 -7.77 25.80 6.75
CA PHE A 153 -8.57 26.72 7.57
C PHE A 153 -7.85 28.02 7.96
N ASN A 154 -6.52 28.10 7.80
CA ASN A 154 -5.77 29.34 7.99
C ASN A 154 -5.99 30.33 6.82
N ASN A 155 -6.52 29.89 5.70
CA ASN A 155 -6.97 30.77 4.63
C ASN A 155 -8.28 31.45 5.02
N LYS A 156 -8.31 32.79 5.01
CA LYS A 156 -9.45 33.60 5.45
C LYS A 156 -10.77 33.23 4.74
N ALA A 157 -10.74 32.95 3.45
CA ALA A 157 -11.93 32.52 2.70
C ALA A 157 -12.39 31.13 3.16
N LEU A 158 -11.45 30.18 3.30
CA LEU A 158 -11.77 28.80 3.69
C LEU A 158 -12.07 28.64 5.18
N ALA A 159 -11.78 29.63 6.01
CA ALA A 159 -12.22 29.68 7.40
C ALA A 159 -13.75 29.80 7.51
N ASN A 160 -14.43 30.38 6.50
CA ASN A 160 -15.88 30.50 6.47
C ASN A 160 -16.53 29.14 6.14
N THR A 161 -17.39 28.66 7.05
CA THR A 161 -18.07 27.37 6.92
C THR A 161 -18.98 27.31 5.70
N ASN A 162 -19.65 28.42 5.34
CA ASN A 162 -20.57 28.44 4.18
C ASN A 162 -19.79 28.29 2.87
N ILE A 163 -18.60 28.87 2.76
CA ILE A 163 -17.74 28.69 1.59
C ILE A 163 -17.32 27.21 1.46
N ARG A 164 -16.92 26.55 2.56
CA ARG A 164 -16.59 25.13 2.53
C ARG A 164 -17.78 24.24 2.14
N LYS A 165 -18.98 24.56 2.65
CA LYS A 165 -20.22 23.87 2.26
C LYS A 165 -20.53 24.07 0.77
N ALA A 166 -20.41 25.30 0.27
CA ALA A 166 -20.62 25.60 -1.14
C ALA A 166 -19.65 24.80 -2.04
N LEU A 167 -18.37 24.75 -1.72
CA LEU A 167 -17.39 23.93 -2.43
C LEU A 167 -17.76 22.44 -2.42
N SER A 168 -18.21 21.92 -1.27
CA SER A 168 -18.65 20.54 -1.17
C SER A 168 -19.90 20.23 -2.00
N LEU A 169 -20.82 21.16 -2.11
CA LEU A 169 -22.06 21.02 -2.89
C LEU A 169 -21.83 21.22 -4.40
N ALA A 170 -20.80 21.98 -4.78
CA ALA A 170 -20.47 22.21 -6.19
C ALA A 170 -19.86 20.99 -6.89
N ILE A 171 -19.42 19.97 -6.14
CA ILE A 171 -18.82 18.76 -6.70
C ILE A 171 -19.94 17.77 -7.05
N ASP A 172 -20.08 17.46 -8.34
CA ASP A 172 -20.90 16.32 -8.77
C ASP A 172 -20.16 15.01 -8.48
N ARG A 173 -20.61 14.31 -7.45
CA ARG A 173 -19.98 13.04 -7.02
C ARG A 173 -20.28 11.87 -7.94
N LYS A 174 -21.32 11.98 -8.78
CA LYS A 174 -21.65 10.93 -9.76
C LYS A 174 -20.68 10.93 -10.93
N ASP A 175 -20.21 12.12 -11.32
CA ASP A 175 -19.23 12.26 -12.39
C ASP A 175 -17.81 11.85 -11.95
N LEU A 176 -17.56 11.73 -10.63
CA LEU A 176 -16.27 11.33 -10.07
C LEU A 176 -16.15 9.83 -9.82
N CYS A 177 -17.25 9.10 -9.80
CA CYS A 177 -17.35 7.68 -9.54
C CYS A 177 -17.74 6.94 -10.81
#